data_134baf82f14646500c5b51c7d94fa127
#
_entry.id   134baf82f14646500c5b51c7d94fa127
#
_cell.length_a   1.000
_cell.length_b   1.000
_cell.length_c   1.000
_cell.angle_alpha   90.00
_cell.angle_beta   90.00
_cell.angle_gamma   90.00
#
_symmetry.space_group_name_H-M   'P 1'
#
loop_
_entity.id
_entity.type
_entity.pdbx_description
1 polymer ?
#
loop_
_entity_poly.entity_id
_entity_poly.type
_entity_poly.pdbx_seq_one_letter_code
_entity_poly.pdbx_strand_id
1 'polypeptide(L)'
;MFRVVGKISKRCHKPYILILFDTIWCSIKYGAGYMDYFQFFFENLNSKQRATYINRTVNNKYHRLLNNRDYFHLFQNKHEFLNTYKEFIKRDFLLLDESTYDEFLYFVKKHPVFIAKPDDGLCGIGVELIDTNGCDLKCLYDKLLTNKQNLLEERIVQNAEMNKLYPEAINTLRVVTINRFGKVSVPFVALRIGTGGRHVDNFHAGGCFSVVDSDGVIRKPALDKENRIFYVHPDTGTSIIGFKVPMYDEVIEQCKKMALVTPEIGYTGWDMAIGEKGIDVVEANQLPGYDIYQSYPHLNADLCGLKPRFDEAIFNK
;
A
#
# COMPACT_ATOMS: atom_id res chain seq x y z
N MET A 1 -8.15 -20.03 14.11
CA MET A 1 -9.12 -19.41 15.02
C MET A 1 -8.75 -19.60 16.49
N PHE A 2 -8.74 -20.80 17.07
CA PHE A 2 -8.54 -21.05 18.51
C PHE A 2 -7.27 -20.43 19.10
N ARG A 3 -6.11 -20.54 18.40
CA ARG A 3 -4.85 -19.89 18.83
C ARG A 3 -4.96 -18.37 18.90
N VAL A 4 -5.69 -17.75 17.96
CA VAL A 4 -5.89 -16.30 17.92
C VAL A 4 -6.82 -15.86 19.06
N VAL A 5 -7.93 -16.58 19.29
CA VAL A 5 -8.83 -16.34 20.44
C VAL A 5 -8.05 -16.41 21.77
N GLY A 6 -7.12 -17.36 21.91
CA GLY A 6 -6.26 -17.44 23.10
C GLY A 6 -5.35 -16.21 23.27
N LYS A 7 -4.81 -15.65 22.18
CA LYS A 7 -4.04 -14.40 22.23
C LYS A 7 -4.92 -13.21 22.65
N ILE A 8 -6.14 -13.12 22.13
CA ILE A 8 -7.10 -12.05 22.49
C ILE A 8 -7.48 -12.15 23.96
N SER A 9 -7.84 -13.35 24.43
CA SER A 9 -8.20 -13.60 25.84
C SER A 9 -7.09 -13.14 26.81
N LYS A 10 -5.82 -13.46 26.47
CA LYS A 10 -4.66 -12.99 27.26
C LYS A 10 -4.51 -11.47 27.19
N ARG A 11 -4.68 -10.85 26.01
CA ARG A 11 -4.55 -9.40 25.80
C ARG A 11 -5.57 -8.59 26.59
N CYS A 12 -6.83 -9.04 26.64
CA CYS A 12 -7.91 -8.31 27.30
C CYS A 12 -8.27 -8.83 28.70
N HIS A 13 -7.55 -9.83 29.21
CA HIS A 13 -7.81 -10.47 30.51
C HIS A 13 -9.25 -10.98 30.68
N LYS A 14 -9.93 -11.42 29.59
CA LYS A 14 -11.28 -11.97 29.60
C LYS A 14 -11.24 -13.49 29.42
N PRO A 15 -12.19 -14.25 29.98
CA PRO A 15 -12.26 -15.70 29.81
C PRO A 15 -12.30 -16.09 28.34
N TYR A 16 -11.51 -17.11 27.98
CA TYR A 16 -11.38 -17.62 26.60
C TYR A 16 -12.72 -17.91 25.95
N ILE A 17 -13.62 -18.56 26.71
CA ILE A 17 -14.93 -18.97 26.17
C ILE A 17 -15.80 -17.78 25.77
N LEU A 18 -15.74 -16.69 26.53
CA LEU A 18 -16.48 -15.45 26.21
C LEU A 18 -15.96 -14.82 24.93
N ILE A 19 -14.63 -14.76 24.75
CA ILE A 19 -14.01 -14.24 23.53
C ILE A 19 -14.35 -15.13 22.33
N LEU A 20 -14.39 -16.46 22.51
CA LEU A 20 -14.77 -17.39 21.45
C LEU A 20 -16.18 -17.12 20.97
N PHE A 21 -17.16 -17.04 21.90
CA PHE A 21 -18.56 -16.77 21.55
C PHE A 21 -18.73 -15.37 20.94
N ASP A 22 -18.07 -14.34 21.48
CA ASP A 22 -18.14 -12.99 20.91
C ASP A 22 -17.52 -12.91 19.51
N THR A 23 -16.43 -13.63 19.25
CA THR A 23 -15.81 -13.74 17.92
C THR A 23 -16.76 -14.39 16.92
N ILE A 24 -17.44 -15.50 17.30
CA ILE A 24 -18.45 -16.16 16.48
C ILE A 24 -19.63 -15.24 16.22
N TRP A 25 -20.12 -14.57 17.28
CA TRP A 25 -21.21 -13.61 17.17
C TRP A 25 -20.87 -12.44 16.22
N CYS A 26 -19.66 -11.89 16.31
CA CYS A 26 -19.19 -10.85 15.40
C CYS A 26 -19.12 -11.32 13.95
N SER A 27 -18.74 -12.57 13.73
CA SER A 27 -18.74 -13.15 12.38
C SER A 27 -20.16 -13.24 11.80
N ILE A 28 -21.13 -13.66 12.59
CA ILE A 28 -22.54 -13.77 12.16
C ILE A 28 -23.17 -12.38 11.97
N LYS A 29 -23.01 -11.49 12.94
CA LYS A 29 -23.72 -10.21 12.97
C LYS A 29 -23.09 -9.15 12.05
N TYR A 30 -21.76 -9.06 12.01
CA TYR A 30 -21.06 -8.01 11.29
C TYR A 30 -20.31 -8.52 10.06
N GLY A 31 -20.19 -9.86 9.87
CA GLY A 31 -19.37 -10.46 8.85
C GLY A 31 -17.86 -10.35 9.13
N ALA A 32 -17.49 -10.06 10.38
CA ALA A 32 -16.10 -9.90 10.81
C ALA A 32 -15.48 -11.27 11.10
N GLY A 33 -14.43 -11.65 10.38
CA GLY A 33 -13.68 -12.87 10.66
C GLY A 33 -12.87 -12.76 11.97
N TYR A 34 -12.36 -13.90 12.46
CA TYR A 34 -11.54 -13.94 13.69
C TYR A 34 -10.26 -13.10 13.58
N MET A 35 -9.75 -12.89 12.36
CA MET A 35 -8.61 -12.00 12.12
C MET A 35 -9.02 -10.54 12.20
N ASP A 36 -10.20 -10.15 11.65
CA ASP A 36 -10.74 -8.80 11.80
C ASP A 36 -10.96 -8.48 13.29
N TYR A 37 -11.54 -9.44 14.03
CA TYR A 37 -11.75 -9.30 15.46
C TYR A 37 -10.43 -9.05 16.21
N PHE A 38 -9.38 -9.81 15.89
CA PHE A 38 -8.06 -9.67 16.48
C PHE A 38 -7.39 -8.34 16.14
N GLN A 39 -7.40 -7.98 14.87
CA GLN A 39 -6.67 -6.84 14.32
C GLN A 39 -7.29 -5.52 14.75
N PHE A 40 -8.63 -5.45 14.78
CA PHE A 40 -9.36 -4.23 15.11
C PHE A 40 -9.75 -4.13 16.59
N PHE A 41 -9.25 -5.01 17.44
CA PHE A 41 -9.50 -4.99 18.91
C PHE A 41 -11.01 -4.97 19.23
N PHE A 42 -11.80 -5.80 18.56
CA PHE A 42 -13.24 -5.82 18.71
C PHE A 42 -13.72 -6.09 20.14
N GLU A 43 -12.89 -6.75 20.98
CA GLU A 43 -13.16 -6.96 22.40
C GLU A 43 -13.27 -5.65 23.23
N ASN A 44 -12.79 -4.54 22.68
CA ASN A 44 -12.85 -3.20 23.29
C ASN A 44 -13.97 -2.32 22.73
N LEU A 45 -14.71 -2.80 21.71
CA LEU A 45 -15.70 -2.04 20.98
C LEU A 45 -17.11 -2.44 21.35
N ASN A 46 -18.01 -1.46 21.43
CA ASN A 46 -19.45 -1.71 21.55
C ASN A 46 -20.08 -2.03 20.19
N SER A 47 -21.37 -2.45 20.21
CA SER A 47 -22.10 -2.86 18.99
C SER A 47 -22.20 -1.76 17.94
N LYS A 48 -22.34 -0.50 18.32
CA LYS A 48 -22.42 0.63 17.40
C LYS A 48 -21.09 0.86 16.72
N GLN A 49 -19.98 0.85 17.47
CA GLN A 49 -18.62 1.00 16.96
C GLN A 49 -18.27 -0.13 16.00
N ARG A 50 -18.50 -1.41 16.38
CA ARG A 50 -18.22 -2.58 15.52
C ARG A 50 -18.95 -2.51 14.16
N ALA A 51 -20.12 -1.94 14.10
CA ALA A 51 -20.90 -1.77 12.86
C ALA A 51 -20.28 -0.74 11.88
N THR A 52 -19.36 0.11 12.36
CA THR A 52 -18.69 1.13 11.55
C THR A 52 -17.40 0.65 10.88
N TYR A 53 -17.02 -0.62 11.08
CA TYR A 53 -15.76 -1.14 10.56
C TYR A 53 -15.90 -1.76 9.17
N ILE A 54 -14.89 -1.51 8.33
CA ILE A 54 -14.68 -2.24 7.09
C ILE A 54 -13.96 -3.53 7.45
N ASN A 55 -14.68 -4.62 7.45
CA ASN A 55 -14.15 -5.98 7.56
C ASN A 55 -14.09 -6.64 6.18
N ARG A 56 -13.62 -7.89 6.12
CA ARG A 56 -13.49 -8.63 4.86
C ARG A 56 -14.77 -8.67 4.03
N THR A 57 -15.92 -8.87 4.68
CA THR A 57 -17.22 -8.95 4.01
C THR A 57 -17.62 -7.62 3.38
N VAL A 58 -17.44 -6.52 4.13
CA VAL A 58 -17.72 -5.15 3.66
C VAL A 58 -16.76 -4.78 2.51
N ASN A 59 -15.45 -5.02 2.68
CA ASN A 59 -14.45 -4.73 1.66
C ASN A 59 -14.74 -5.48 0.35
N ASN A 60 -15.04 -6.78 0.43
CA ASN A 60 -15.43 -7.58 -0.73
C ASN A 60 -16.71 -7.08 -1.42
N LYS A 61 -17.65 -6.51 -0.64
CA LYS A 61 -18.85 -5.89 -1.22
C LYS A 61 -18.49 -4.64 -2.01
N TYR A 62 -17.59 -3.80 -1.51
CA TYR A 62 -17.13 -2.61 -2.21
C TYR A 62 -16.40 -2.96 -3.51
N HIS A 63 -15.50 -3.94 -3.48
CA HIS A 63 -14.83 -4.44 -4.69
C HIS A 63 -15.82 -4.90 -5.77
N ARG A 64 -16.80 -5.74 -5.40
CA ARG A 64 -17.80 -6.24 -6.36
C ARG A 64 -18.68 -5.14 -6.94
N LEU A 65 -18.93 -4.09 -6.16
CA LEU A 65 -19.79 -2.98 -6.57
C LEU A 65 -19.06 -2.01 -7.52
N LEU A 66 -17.75 -1.82 -7.31
CA LEU A 66 -17.01 -0.71 -7.90
C LEU A 66 -16.02 -1.16 -8.98
N ASN A 67 -15.59 -2.45 -8.96
CA ASN A 67 -14.52 -2.90 -9.82
C ASN A 67 -15.01 -3.97 -10.79
N ASN A 68 -14.91 -3.67 -12.09
CA ASN A 68 -15.17 -4.63 -13.16
C ASN A 68 -13.94 -5.54 -13.35
N ARG A 69 -14.15 -6.86 -13.24
CA ARG A 69 -13.06 -7.86 -13.33
C ARG A 69 -12.41 -7.95 -14.70
N ASP A 70 -13.12 -7.58 -15.75
CA ASP A 70 -12.60 -7.62 -17.11
C ASP A 70 -11.41 -6.65 -17.32
N TYR A 71 -11.30 -5.63 -16.43
CA TYR A 71 -10.23 -4.62 -16.45
C TYR A 71 -9.10 -4.90 -15.44
N PHE A 72 -9.14 -6.03 -14.71
CA PHE A 72 -8.10 -6.33 -13.70
C PHE A 72 -6.71 -6.51 -14.30
N HIS A 73 -6.64 -6.97 -15.57
CA HIS A 73 -5.38 -7.14 -16.27
C HIS A 73 -4.56 -5.85 -16.35
N LEU A 74 -5.21 -4.67 -16.48
CA LEU A 74 -4.56 -3.36 -16.51
C LEU A 74 -3.78 -3.04 -15.22
N PHE A 75 -4.05 -3.73 -14.12
CA PHE A 75 -3.38 -3.56 -12.82
C PHE A 75 -2.49 -4.76 -12.47
N GLN A 76 -2.75 -5.93 -13.01
CA GLN A 76 -2.02 -7.16 -12.73
C GLN A 76 -0.81 -7.33 -13.64
N ASN A 77 -0.95 -6.92 -14.89
CA ASN A 77 0.13 -6.93 -15.87
C ASN A 77 0.89 -5.60 -15.80
N LYS A 78 2.17 -5.64 -15.44
CA LYS A 78 2.99 -4.44 -15.28
C LYS A 78 3.18 -3.67 -16.59
N HIS A 79 3.27 -4.36 -17.73
CA HIS A 79 3.31 -3.75 -19.06
C HIS A 79 2.07 -2.90 -19.33
N GLU A 80 0.90 -3.50 -19.14
CA GLU A 80 -0.36 -2.80 -19.38
C GLU A 80 -0.54 -1.64 -18.40
N PHE A 81 -0.12 -1.82 -17.13
CA PHE A 81 -0.12 -0.77 -16.14
C PHE A 81 0.77 0.42 -16.56
N LEU A 82 2.02 0.14 -16.92
CA LEU A 82 2.98 1.18 -17.33
C LEU A 82 2.50 1.93 -18.57
N ASN A 83 1.93 1.23 -19.54
CA ASN A 83 1.38 1.85 -20.75
C ASN A 83 0.14 2.69 -20.45
N THR A 84 -0.78 2.18 -19.60
CA THR A 84 -2.03 2.87 -19.24
C THR A 84 -1.77 4.15 -18.45
N TYR A 85 -0.79 4.13 -17.54
CA TYR A 85 -0.48 5.22 -16.63
C TYR A 85 0.81 5.97 -16.97
N LYS A 86 1.32 5.83 -18.20
CA LYS A 86 2.61 6.39 -18.67
C LYS A 86 2.82 7.87 -18.35
N GLU A 87 1.78 8.68 -18.43
CA GLU A 87 1.83 10.13 -18.13
C GLU A 87 2.15 10.43 -16.66
N PHE A 88 1.88 9.48 -15.76
CA PHE A 88 2.07 9.60 -14.32
C PHE A 88 3.35 8.93 -13.82
N ILE A 89 4.11 8.28 -14.71
CA ILE A 89 5.37 7.61 -14.41
C ILE A 89 6.52 8.55 -14.76
N LYS A 90 7.41 8.79 -13.80
CA LYS A 90 8.54 9.71 -13.96
C LYS A 90 9.88 8.99 -14.14
N ARG A 91 9.95 7.73 -13.69
CA ARG A 91 11.13 6.89 -13.87
C ARG A 91 11.16 6.32 -15.29
N ASP A 92 12.35 6.17 -15.84
CA ASP A 92 12.52 5.39 -17.06
C ASP A 92 12.28 3.90 -16.78
N PHE A 93 11.77 3.20 -17.77
CA PHE A 93 11.63 1.75 -17.73
C PHE A 93 11.93 1.12 -19.08
N LEU A 94 12.30 -0.17 -19.08
CA LEU A 94 12.54 -0.98 -20.26
C LEU A 94 11.91 -2.36 -20.08
N LEU A 95 11.25 -2.84 -21.11
CA LEU A 95 10.64 -4.16 -21.19
C LEU A 95 11.55 -5.05 -22.07
N LEU A 96 12.29 -5.97 -21.43
CA LEU A 96 13.35 -6.74 -22.10
C LEU A 96 12.83 -7.64 -23.23
N ASP A 97 11.64 -8.20 -23.08
CA ASP A 97 11.01 -9.08 -24.05
C ASP A 97 10.45 -8.34 -25.29
N GLU A 98 10.29 -7.01 -25.18
CA GLU A 98 9.90 -6.13 -26.30
C GLU A 98 11.07 -5.30 -26.84
N SER A 99 12.29 -5.45 -26.26
CA SER A 99 13.45 -4.59 -26.54
C SER A 99 14.61 -5.37 -27.15
N THR A 100 15.39 -4.67 -27.93
CA THR A 100 16.66 -5.18 -28.49
C THR A 100 17.77 -5.15 -27.43
N TYR A 101 18.85 -5.92 -27.65
CA TYR A 101 20.03 -5.87 -26.79
C TYR A 101 20.68 -4.47 -26.79
N ASP A 102 20.64 -3.74 -27.91
CA ASP A 102 21.18 -2.37 -27.98
C ASP A 102 20.37 -1.38 -27.11
N GLU A 103 19.06 -1.53 -27.04
CA GLU A 103 18.20 -0.75 -26.14
C GLU A 103 18.49 -1.08 -24.66
N PHE A 104 18.73 -2.35 -24.34
CA PHE A 104 19.22 -2.74 -23.03
C PHE A 104 20.56 -2.07 -22.68
N LEU A 105 21.54 -2.09 -23.59
CA LEU A 105 22.82 -1.42 -23.39
C LEU A 105 22.67 0.09 -23.17
N TYR A 106 21.75 0.72 -23.94
CA TYR A 106 21.45 2.14 -23.76
C TYR A 106 20.84 2.43 -22.40
N PHE A 107 19.87 1.61 -21.97
CA PHE A 107 19.23 1.72 -20.65
C PHE A 107 20.26 1.59 -19.51
N VAL A 108 21.08 0.56 -19.54
CA VAL A 108 22.12 0.29 -18.53
C VAL A 108 23.17 1.41 -18.48
N LYS A 109 23.55 1.95 -19.64
CA LYS A 109 24.49 3.09 -19.70
C LYS A 109 23.90 4.34 -19.01
N LYS A 110 22.60 4.57 -19.14
CA LYS A 110 21.88 5.68 -18.52
C LYS A 110 21.62 5.43 -17.03
N HIS A 111 21.32 4.18 -16.67
CA HIS A 111 20.98 3.75 -15.32
C HIS A 111 21.87 2.57 -14.90
N PRO A 112 23.13 2.83 -14.47
CA PRO A 112 24.05 1.75 -14.08
C PRO A 112 23.59 0.99 -12.82
N VAL A 113 22.69 1.59 -12.04
CA VAL A 113 22.00 0.95 -10.92
C VAL A 113 20.49 1.03 -11.17
N PHE A 114 19.83 -0.10 -11.29
CA PHE A 114 18.41 -0.18 -11.62
C PHE A 114 17.70 -1.32 -10.87
N ILE A 115 16.38 -1.34 -10.93
CA ILE A 115 15.54 -2.41 -10.37
C ILE A 115 15.11 -3.35 -11.50
N ALA A 116 15.34 -4.65 -11.33
CA ALA A 116 14.79 -5.69 -12.20
C ALA A 116 13.62 -6.41 -11.50
N LYS A 117 12.52 -6.62 -12.22
CA LYS A 117 11.28 -7.21 -11.70
C LYS A 117 10.71 -8.24 -12.67
N PRO A 118 10.08 -9.32 -12.19
CA PRO A 118 9.23 -10.16 -13.03
C PRO A 118 7.91 -9.44 -13.36
N ASP A 119 7.31 -9.77 -14.49
CA ASP A 119 6.07 -9.14 -14.97
C ASP A 119 4.88 -9.42 -14.06
N ASP A 120 4.80 -10.63 -13.52
CA ASP A 120 3.69 -11.17 -12.76
C ASP A 120 4.01 -11.38 -11.26
N GLY A 121 5.11 -10.82 -10.75
CA GLY A 121 5.51 -10.92 -9.35
C GLY A 121 4.62 -10.08 -8.41
N LEU A 122 4.15 -10.67 -7.32
CA LEU A 122 3.40 -10.01 -6.24
C LEU A 122 4.28 -9.81 -5.01
N CYS A 123 3.97 -8.78 -4.21
CA CYS A 123 4.62 -8.52 -2.91
C CYS A 123 6.16 -8.37 -2.95
N GLY A 124 6.73 -7.95 -4.08
CA GLY A 124 8.18 -7.76 -4.22
C GLY A 124 8.99 -9.04 -4.45
N ILE A 125 8.32 -10.18 -4.69
CA ILE A 125 9.01 -11.43 -5.02
C ILE A 125 9.71 -11.28 -6.38
N GLY A 126 11.01 -11.64 -6.44
CA GLY A 126 11.83 -11.56 -7.65
C GLY A 126 12.31 -10.15 -8.01
N VAL A 127 12.07 -9.15 -7.16
CA VAL A 127 12.62 -7.81 -7.32
C VAL A 127 14.08 -7.82 -6.89
N GLU A 128 14.96 -7.36 -7.77
CA GLU A 128 16.41 -7.32 -7.53
C GLU A 128 16.95 -5.92 -7.85
N LEU A 129 17.79 -5.37 -6.98
CA LEU A 129 18.59 -4.18 -7.27
C LEU A 129 19.85 -4.64 -7.99
N ILE A 130 20.05 -4.18 -9.22
CA ILE A 130 21.18 -4.52 -10.05
C ILE A 130 22.16 -3.34 -10.07
N ASP A 131 23.42 -3.61 -9.76
CA ASP A 131 24.54 -2.70 -10.02
C ASP A 131 25.40 -3.33 -11.14
N THR A 132 25.54 -2.62 -12.24
CA THR A 132 26.24 -3.11 -13.43
C THR A 132 27.74 -2.84 -13.44
N ASN A 133 28.27 -2.18 -12.42
CA ASN A 133 29.72 -1.91 -12.32
C ASN A 133 30.50 -3.23 -12.27
N GLY A 134 31.35 -3.45 -13.28
CA GLY A 134 32.16 -4.66 -13.39
C GLY A 134 31.41 -5.92 -13.87
N CYS A 135 30.15 -5.80 -14.28
CA CYS A 135 29.37 -6.91 -14.80
C CYS A 135 29.63 -7.18 -16.29
N ASP A 136 29.64 -8.44 -16.70
CA ASP A 136 29.46 -8.83 -18.09
C ASP A 136 27.98 -8.59 -18.48
N LEU A 137 27.73 -7.55 -19.28
CA LEU A 137 26.39 -7.11 -19.64
C LEU A 137 25.64 -8.14 -20.49
N LYS A 138 26.36 -8.95 -21.31
CA LYS A 138 25.72 -10.03 -22.07
C LYS A 138 25.24 -11.15 -21.17
N CYS A 139 26.09 -11.56 -20.23
CA CYS A 139 25.73 -12.56 -19.21
C CYS A 139 24.55 -12.08 -18.34
N LEU A 140 24.56 -10.80 -17.95
CA LEU A 140 23.47 -10.20 -17.17
C LEU A 140 22.15 -10.19 -17.96
N TYR A 141 22.16 -9.79 -19.23
CA TYR A 141 20.98 -9.78 -20.10
C TYR A 141 20.37 -11.17 -20.20
N ASP A 142 21.19 -12.19 -20.50
CA ASP A 142 20.74 -13.57 -20.64
C ASP A 142 20.19 -14.14 -19.29
N LYS A 143 20.82 -13.74 -18.14
CA LYS A 143 20.33 -14.08 -16.79
C LYS A 143 18.96 -13.48 -16.53
N LEU A 144 18.74 -12.19 -16.83
CA LEU A 144 17.47 -11.49 -16.60
C LEU A 144 16.33 -12.13 -17.40
N LEU A 145 16.55 -12.44 -18.69
CA LEU A 145 15.58 -13.15 -19.51
C LEU A 145 15.28 -14.55 -18.96
N THR A 146 16.31 -15.31 -18.56
CA THR A 146 16.14 -16.66 -17.99
C THR A 146 15.32 -16.62 -16.69
N ASN A 147 15.54 -15.61 -15.85
CA ASN A 147 14.81 -15.41 -14.60
C ASN A 147 13.44 -14.76 -14.80
N LYS A 148 13.05 -14.42 -16.03
CA LYS A 148 11.82 -13.68 -16.38
C LYS A 148 11.72 -12.32 -15.63
N GLN A 149 12.86 -11.69 -15.37
CA GLN A 149 12.92 -10.34 -14.82
C GLN A 149 12.88 -9.33 -15.98
N ASN A 150 11.78 -9.32 -16.72
CA ASN A 150 11.65 -8.59 -17.98
C ASN A 150 11.45 -7.09 -17.80
N LEU A 151 10.97 -6.63 -16.66
CA LEU A 151 10.79 -5.21 -16.40
C LEU A 151 12.03 -4.65 -15.68
N LEU A 152 12.73 -3.74 -16.36
CA LEU A 152 13.79 -2.94 -15.77
C LEU A 152 13.27 -1.53 -15.49
N GLU A 153 13.53 -1.00 -14.31
CA GLU A 153 13.11 0.34 -13.92
C GLU A 153 14.28 1.13 -13.35
N GLU A 154 14.35 2.39 -13.72
CA GLU A 154 15.23 3.35 -13.06
C GLU A 154 14.95 3.33 -11.54
N ARG A 155 16.01 3.32 -10.75
CA ARG A 155 15.88 3.45 -9.29
C ARG A 155 15.37 4.85 -8.94
N ILE A 156 14.22 4.92 -8.28
CA ILE A 156 13.68 6.18 -7.76
C ILE A 156 14.64 6.70 -6.68
N VAL A 157 15.13 7.92 -6.84
CA VAL A 157 15.86 8.64 -5.78
C VAL A 157 14.82 9.39 -4.95
N GLN A 158 14.70 8.98 -3.68
CA GLN A 158 13.68 9.51 -2.79
C GLN A 158 13.94 10.99 -2.44
N ASN A 159 12.87 11.77 -2.32
CA ASN A 159 12.92 13.17 -1.87
C ASN A 159 13.63 13.31 -0.52
N ALA A 160 14.41 14.38 -0.35
CA ALA A 160 15.23 14.62 0.84
C ALA A 160 14.42 14.68 2.16
N GLU A 161 13.19 15.23 2.14
CA GLU A 161 12.33 15.23 3.34
C GLU A 161 11.85 13.82 3.71
N MET A 162 11.50 13.01 2.70
CA MET A 162 11.13 11.61 2.91
C MET A 162 12.30 10.77 3.44
N ASN A 163 13.53 11.07 2.99
CA ASN A 163 14.76 10.41 3.48
C ASN A 163 15.00 10.61 4.98
N LYS A 164 14.49 11.70 5.58
CA LYS A 164 14.60 11.92 7.03
C LYS A 164 13.90 10.83 7.84
N LEU A 165 12.81 10.28 7.31
CA LEU A 165 12.13 9.14 7.95
C LEU A 165 12.94 7.86 7.79
N TYR A 166 13.23 7.47 6.53
CA TYR A 166 14.02 6.26 6.26
C TYR A 166 14.65 6.34 4.87
N PRO A 167 16.00 6.40 4.76
CA PRO A 167 16.70 6.59 3.48
C PRO A 167 16.95 5.29 2.71
N GLU A 168 16.90 4.10 3.36
CA GLU A 168 17.29 2.82 2.75
C GLU A 168 16.21 2.24 1.82
N ALA A 169 14.95 2.70 1.97
CA ALA A 169 13.85 2.31 1.10
C ALA A 169 13.02 3.52 0.65
N ILE A 170 12.32 3.35 -0.45
CA ILE A 170 11.30 4.32 -0.86
C ILE A 170 10.11 4.20 0.08
N ASN A 171 9.82 5.27 0.84
CA ASN A 171 8.63 5.37 1.68
C ASN A 171 7.45 5.79 0.82
N THR A 172 6.43 4.94 0.70
CA THR A 172 5.32 5.17 -0.23
C THR A 172 4.04 5.61 0.47
N LEU A 173 3.29 6.49 -0.19
CA LEU A 173 1.92 6.78 0.24
C LEU A 173 0.97 5.73 -0.37
N ARG A 174 0.27 5.00 0.49
CA ARG A 174 -0.92 4.25 0.10
C ARG A 174 -2.10 5.21 0.08
N VAL A 175 -2.49 5.63 -1.13
CA VAL A 175 -3.68 6.48 -1.35
C VAL A 175 -4.82 5.60 -1.85
N VAL A 176 -5.95 5.66 -1.17
CA VAL A 176 -7.16 4.93 -1.60
C VAL A 176 -8.13 5.89 -2.26
N THR A 177 -8.53 5.59 -3.49
CA THR A 177 -9.54 6.35 -4.22
C THR A 177 -10.82 5.56 -4.39
N ILE A 178 -11.94 6.26 -4.32
CA ILE A 178 -13.26 5.78 -4.74
C ILE A 178 -13.73 6.69 -5.88
N ASN A 179 -13.81 6.11 -7.08
CA ASN A 179 -14.42 6.77 -8.24
C ASN A 179 -15.85 6.25 -8.40
N ARG A 180 -16.81 7.13 -8.22
CA ARG A 180 -18.21 6.81 -8.44
C ARG A 180 -18.82 7.81 -9.43
N PHE A 181 -19.14 7.33 -10.64
CA PHE A 181 -19.71 8.15 -11.72
C PHE A 181 -18.88 9.38 -12.08
N GLY A 182 -17.54 9.27 -12.08
CA GLY A 182 -16.64 10.37 -12.38
C GLY A 182 -16.34 11.30 -11.20
N LYS A 183 -17.01 11.14 -10.06
CA LYS A 183 -16.69 11.83 -8.81
C LYS A 183 -15.68 11.01 -8.01
N VAL A 184 -14.46 11.51 -7.86
CA VAL A 184 -13.39 10.83 -7.15
C VAL A 184 -13.24 11.36 -5.74
N SER A 185 -13.29 10.48 -4.75
CA SER A 185 -13.05 10.74 -3.33
C SER A 185 -11.81 10.00 -2.86
N VAL A 186 -11.12 10.54 -1.85
CA VAL A 186 -9.95 9.90 -1.19
C VAL A 186 -10.30 9.63 0.28
N PRO A 187 -10.91 8.47 0.58
CA PRO A 187 -11.33 8.16 1.94
C PRO A 187 -10.21 7.76 2.89
N PHE A 188 -9.03 7.39 2.38
CA PHE A 188 -7.92 6.93 3.21
C PHE A 188 -6.56 7.22 2.57
N VAL A 189 -5.62 7.67 3.41
CA VAL A 189 -4.20 7.81 3.07
C VAL A 189 -3.36 7.31 4.23
N ALA A 190 -2.32 6.55 3.94
CA ALA A 190 -1.30 6.14 4.90
C ALA A 190 0.09 6.29 4.28
N LEU A 191 1.06 6.66 5.10
CA LEU A 191 2.48 6.58 4.75
C LEU A 191 3.04 5.24 5.22
N ARG A 192 3.59 4.46 4.30
CA ARG A 192 4.37 3.26 4.59
C ARG A 192 5.84 3.66 4.70
N ILE A 193 6.50 3.14 5.72
CA ILE A 193 7.86 3.54 6.10
C ILE A 193 8.69 2.26 6.25
N GLY A 194 9.83 2.21 5.58
CA GLY A 194 10.79 1.12 5.72
C GLY A 194 11.39 1.07 7.12
N THR A 195 11.89 -0.08 7.57
CA THR A 195 12.60 -0.26 8.83
C THR A 195 13.61 -1.40 8.77
N GLY A 196 14.58 -1.40 9.67
CA GLY A 196 15.46 -2.55 9.94
C GLY A 196 16.47 -2.84 8.82
N GLY A 197 17.03 -1.84 8.17
CA GLY A 197 18.04 -2.00 7.11
C GLY A 197 17.51 -2.61 5.81
N ARG A 198 16.18 -2.62 5.61
CA ARG A 198 15.55 -3.22 4.43
C ARG A 198 15.35 -2.19 3.33
N HIS A 199 15.42 -2.65 2.07
CA HIS A 199 15.24 -1.82 0.88
C HIS A 199 13.78 -1.74 0.39
N VAL A 200 12.82 -2.19 1.21
CA VAL A 200 11.37 -2.15 0.93
C VAL A 200 10.59 -1.63 2.13
N ASP A 201 9.56 -0.83 1.87
CA ASP A 201 8.66 -0.25 2.88
C ASP A 201 7.44 -1.12 3.20
N ASN A 202 7.33 -2.29 2.56
CA ASN A 202 6.14 -3.12 2.65
C ASN A 202 5.87 -3.56 4.09
N PHE A 203 4.67 -3.23 4.59
CA PHE A 203 4.17 -3.57 5.91
C PHE A 203 4.31 -5.07 6.25
N HIS A 204 4.00 -5.95 5.30
CA HIS A 204 4.14 -7.40 5.50
C HIS A 204 5.60 -7.86 5.51
N ALA A 205 6.50 -7.12 4.87
CA ALA A 205 7.94 -7.37 4.86
C ALA A 205 8.67 -6.79 6.08
N GLY A 206 7.96 -6.12 6.99
CA GLY A 206 8.49 -5.64 8.26
C GLY A 206 8.62 -4.11 8.36
N GLY A 207 8.12 -3.35 7.38
CA GLY A 207 7.92 -1.91 7.49
C GLY A 207 6.83 -1.55 8.50
N CYS A 208 6.69 -0.26 8.78
CA CYS A 208 5.60 0.28 9.56
C CYS A 208 4.76 1.27 8.73
N PHE A 209 3.61 1.67 9.23
CA PHE A 209 2.77 2.67 8.58
C PHE A 209 2.09 3.57 9.59
N SER A 210 1.78 4.79 9.15
CA SER A 210 0.88 5.69 9.88
C SER A 210 -0.13 6.32 8.94
N VAL A 211 -1.30 6.68 9.49
CA VAL A 211 -2.31 7.42 8.73
C VAL A 211 -1.86 8.87 8.54
N VAL A 212 -2.21 9.42 7.38
CA VAL A 212 -1.92 10.81 7.02
C VAL A 212 -3.24 11.56 6.99
N ASP A 213 -3.31 12.67 7.72
CA ASP A 213 -4.49 13.52 7.76
C ASP A 213 -4.67 14.29 6.45
N SER A 214 -5.83 14.89 6.25
CA SER A 214 -6.21 15.58 5.00
C SER A 214 -5.32 16.78 4.65
N ASP A 215 -4.57 17.30 5.61
CA ASP A 215 -3.57 18.36 5.40
C ASP A 215 -2.15 17.83 5.18
N GLY A 216 -1.98 16.51 5.04
CA GLY A 216 -0.70 15.85 4.79
C GLY A 216 0.18 15.70 6.03
N VAL A 217 -0.35 15.90 7.25
CA VAL A 217 0.42 15.77 8.49
C VAL A 217 0.11 14.45 9.19
N ILE A 218 1.12 13.78 9.70
CA ILE A 218 0.96 12.58 10.52
C ILE A 218 0.73 12.99 11.97
N ARG A 219 -0.43 12.64 12.53
CA ARG A 219 -0.79 12.93 13.94
C ARG A 219 -0.97 11.67 14.79
N LYS A 220 -0.81 10.51 14.19
CA LYS A 220 -0.93 9.22 14.86
C LYS A 220 0.39 8.47 14.80
N PRO A 221 0.71 7.59 15.78
CA PRO A 221 1.95 6.82 15.78
C PRO A 221 1.98 5.84 14.60
N ALA A 222 3.18 5.43 14.16
CA ALA A 222 3.27 4.32 13.22
C ALA A 222 3.09 2.96 13.92
N LEU A 223 2.62 1.99 13.16
CA LEU A 223 2.38 0.61 13.59
C LEU A 223 3.08 -0.35 12.63
N ASP A 224 3.63 -1.43 13.18
CA ASP A 224 4.05 -2.57 12.37
C ASP A 224 3.03 -3.73 12.43
N LYS A 225 3.32 -4.82 11.73
CA LYS A 225 2.44 -6.00 11.66
C LYS A 225 2.26 -6.74 13.00
N GLU A 226 3.14 -6.51 13.98
CA GLU A 226 3.02 -6.99 15.36
C GLU A 226 2.22 -6.04 16.25
N ASN A 227 1.71 -4.92 15.71
CA ASN A 227 1.05 -3.83 16.43
C ASN A 227 1.97 -3.10 17.43
N ARG A 228 3.30 -3.12 17.19
CA ARG A 228 4.21 -2.26 17.97
C ARG A 228 4.00 -0.82 17.53
N ILE A 229 4.05 0.08 18.50
CA ILE A 229 3.74 1.50 18.33
C ILE A 229 5.03 2.32 18.31
N PHE A 230 5.20 3.16 17.27
CA PHE A 230 6.37 4.01 17.09
C PHE A 230 5.94 5.48 16.97
N TYR A 231 6.35 6.31 17.92
CA TYR A 231 6.21 7.77 17.86
C TYR A 231 7.37 8.43 17.13
N VAL A 232 8.52 7.78 17.19
CA VAL A 232 9.75 8.09 16.46
C VAL A 232 10.18 6.88 15.66
N HIS A 233 10.84 7.10 14.54
CA HIS A 233 11.32 6.01 13.69
C HIS A 233 12.42 5.21 14.41
N PRO A 234 12.35 3.87 14.47
CA PRO A 234 13.26 3.06 15.30
C PRO A 234 14.72 3.13 14.88
N ASP A 235 15.00 3.31 13.57
CA ASP A 235 16.37 3.29 13.05
C ASP A 235 16.97 4.71 12.95
N THR A 236 16.17 5.71 12.59
CA THR A 236 16.65 7.08 12.36
C THR A 236 16.44 8.03 13.52
N GLY A 237 15.54 7.71 14.46
CA GLY A 237 15.16 8.61 15.54
C GLY A 237 14.31 9.80 15.11
N THR A 238 13.92 9.87 13.84
CA THR A 238 13.08 10.95 13.32
C THR A 238 11.67 10.88 13.87
N SER A 239 11.12 12.02 14.31
CA SER A 239 9.73 12.08 14.79
C SER A 239 8.76 11.73 13.67
N ILE A 240 7.90 10.74 13.91
CA ILE A 240 6.80 10.37 13.00
C ILE A 240 5.63 11.33 13.23
N ILE A 241 5.33 11.61 14.50
CA ILE A 241 4.30 12.59 14.84
C ILE A 241 4.76 14.00 14.43
N GLY A 242 3.89 14.68 13.71
CA GLY A 242 4.16 16.02 13.17
C GLY A 242 4.88 16.00 11.83
N PHE A 243 5.25 14.81 11.30
CA PHE A 243 5.85 14.75 9.98
C PHE A 243 4.86 15.24 8.92
N LYS A 244 5.29 16.22 8.13
CA LYS A 244 4.55 16.78 7.00
C LYS A 244 5.03 16.10 5.73
N VAL A 245 4.14 15.38 5.07
CA VAL A 245 4.44 14.75 3.78
C VAL A 245 4.65 15.85 2.73
N PRO A 246 5.81 15.88 2.04
CA PRO A 246 6.01 16.87 0.97
C PRO A 246 5.07 16.59 -0.20
N MET A 247 4.71 17.62 -0.97
CA MET A 247 3.89 17.52 -2.18
C MET A 247 2.57 16.73 -1.99
N TYR A 248 2.01 16.74 -0.76
CA TYR A 248 0.85 15.90 -0.43
C TYR A 248 -0.36 16.20 -1.32
N ASP A 249 -0.68 17.48 -1.52
CA ASP A 249 -1.85 17.89 -2.31
C ASP A 249 -1.70 17.48 -3.77
N GLU A 250 -0.49 17.59 -4.32
CA GLU A 250 -0.17 17.15 -5.67
C GLU A 250 -0.29 15.62 -5.83
N VAL A 251 0.12 14.84 -4.81
CA VAL A 251 -0.07 13.38 -4.79
C VAL A 251 -1.56 13.05 -4.84
N ILE A 252 -2.38 13.72 -4.02
CA ILE A 252 -3.82 13.48 -3.97
C ILE A 252 -4.47 13.82 -5.32
N GLU A 253 -4.12 14.95 -5.92
CA GLU A 253 -4.67 15.36 -7.23
C GLU A 253 -4.21 14.39 -8.35
N GLN A 254 -2.97 13.92 -8.31
CA GLN A 254 -2.50 12.92 -9.26
C GLN A 254 -3.29 11.59 -9.12
N CYS A 255 -3.51 11.11 -7.90
CA CYS A 255 -4.32 9.90 -7.67
C CYS A 255 -5.77 10.07 -8.16
N LYS A 256 -6.37 11.25 -7.97
CA LYS A 256 -7.71 11.54 -8.52
C LYS A 256 -7.73 11.49 -10.04
N LYS A 257 -6.72 12.05 -10.71
CA LYS A 257 -6.60 11.99 -12.18
C LYS A 257 -6.42 10.55 -12.65
N MET A 258 -5.54 9.78 -12.02
CA MET A 258 -5.33 8.36 -12.36
C MET A 258 -6.59 7.51 -12.19
N ALA A 259 -7.40 7.78 -11.15
CA ALA A 259 -8.66 7.08 -10.93
C ALA A 259 -9.73 7.35 -12.02
N LEU A 260 -9.55 8.38 -12.84
CA LEU A 260 -10.40 8.69 -13.99
C LEU A 260 -9.94 8.02 -15.29
N VAL A 261 -8.68 7.54 -15.36
CA VAL A 261 -8.13 6.87 -16.55
C VAL A 261 -8.83 5.52 -16.78
N THR A 262 -9.09 4.77 -15.71
CA THR A 262 -9.78 3.47 -15.75
C THR A 262 -11.01 3.52 -14.83
N PRO A 263 -12.10 4.16 -15.26
CA PRO A 263 -13.29 4.36 -14.43
C PRO A 263 -14.00 3.05 -14.07
N GLU A 264 -13.74 1.97 -14.79
CA GLU A 264 -14.25 0.61 -14.53
C GLU A 264 -13.66 -0.01 -13.26
N ILE A 265 -12.54 0.53 -12.75
CA ILE A 265 -11.94 0.17 -11.47
C ILE A 265 -12.13 1.32 -10.48
N GLY A 266 -13.33 1.41 -9.94
CA GLY A 266 -13.74 2.53 -9.09
C GLY A 266 -13.20 2.49 -7.66
N TYR A 267 -12.56 1.41 -7.21
CA TYR A 267 -11.95 1.29 -5.89
C TYR A 267 -10.50 0.81 -6.04
N THR A 268 -9.57 1.73 -5.88
CA THR A 268 -8.14 1.50 -6.14
C THR A 268 -7.29 1.96 -4.96
N GLY A 269 -6.25 1.21 -4.66
CA GLY A 269 -5.15 1.61 -3.77
C GLY A 269 -3.89 1.91 -4.58
N TRP A 270 -3.45 3.15 -4.58
CA TRP A 270 -2.26 3.64 -5.28
C TRP A 270 -1.07 3.66 -4.33
N ASP A 271 0.08 3.18 -4.78
CA ASP A 271 1.35 3.28 -4.08
C ASP A 271 2.19 4.36 -4.74
N MET A 272 2.27 5.51 -4.08
CA MET A 272 2.88 6.72 -4.62
C MET A 272 4.23 6.99 -3.97
N ALA A 273 5.26 7.16 -4.77
CA ALA A 273 6.57 7.61 -4.34
C ALA A 273 6.75 9.10 -4.58
N ILE A 274 7.47 9.76 -3.68
CA ILE A 274 7.90 11.15 -3.84
C ILE A 274 9.40 11.15 -4.03
N GLY A 275 9.82 11.28 -5.27
CA GLY A 275 11.22 11.30 -5.69
C GLY A 275 11.75 12.71 -5.95
N GLU A 276 13.05 12.81 -6.26
CA GLU A 276 13.67 14.06 -6.69
C GLU A 276 13.12 14.57 -8.03
N LYS A 277 12.67 13.66 -8.91
CA LYS A 277 12.05 14.00 -10.19
C LYS A 277 10.55 14.36 -10.06
N GLY A 278 10.00 14.33 -8.84
CA GLY A 278 8.60 14.56 -8.55
C GLY A 278 7.87 13.30 -8.09
N ILE A 279 6.55 13.29 -8.28
CA ILE A 279 5.65 12.21 -7.85
C ILE A 279 5.64 11.11 -8.91
N ASP A 280 5.82 9.86 -8.47
CA ASP A 280 5.79 8.67 -9.32
C ASP A 280 4.80 7.64 -8.77
N VAL A 281 4.05 6.98 -9.63
CA VAL A 281 3.22 5.84 -9.25
C VAL A 281 4.05 4.55 -9.34
N VAL A 282 4.25 3.90 -8.18
CA VAL A 282 5.03 2.66 -8.11
C VAL A 282 4.20 1.47 -8.57
N GLU A 283 3.00 1.35 -8.03
CA GLU A 283 2.02 0.32 -8.37
C GLU A 283 0.61 0.75 -8.00
N ALA A 284 -0.38 0.01 -8.49
CA ALA A 284 -1.77 0.15 -8.08
C ALA A 284 -2.40 -1.21 -7.80
N ASN A 285 -3.32 -1.22 -6.85
CA ASN A 285 -4.02 -2.40 -6.40
C ASN A 285 -5.53 -2.25 -6.68
N GLN A 286 -6.06 -3.06 -7.59
CA GLN A 286 -7.49 -3.12 -7.89
C GLN A 286 -8.32 -3.84 -6.83
N LEU A 287 -7.67 -4.47 -5.87
CA LEU A 287 -8.28 -5.10 -4.70
C LEU A 287 -7.52 -4.66 -3.42
N PRO A 288 -7.55 -3.35 -3.07
CA PRO A 288 -6.77 -2.86 -1.95
C PRO A 288 -7.16 -3.55 -0.64
N GLY A 289 -6.15 -3.95 0.12
CA GLY A 289 -6.33 -4.50 1.46
C GLY A 289 -6.87 -3.43 2.42
N TYR A 290 -7.71 -3.84 3.34
CA TYR A 290 -8.38 -2.98 4.34
C TYR A 290 -7.74 -3.06 5.74
N ASP A 291 -6.75 -3.89 5.90
CA ASP A 291 -6.10 -4.23 7.16
C ASP A 291 -5.42 -3.04 7.84
N ILE A 292 -4.96 -2.06 7.06
CA ILE A 292 -4.33 -0.84 7.58
C ILE A 292 -5.30 0.34 7.77
N TYR A 293 -6.57 0.23 7.36
CA TYR A 293 -7.48 1.39 7.30
C TYR A 293 -7.87 1.93 8.68
N GLN A 294 -8.03 1.07 9.67
CA GLN A 294 -8.70 1.42 10.93
C GLN A 294 -8.08 0.70 12.12
N SER A 295 -6.74 0.73 12.18
CA SER A 295 -6.00 0.21 13.33
C SER A 295 -6.34 0.98 14.59
N TYR A 296 -6.54 0.28 15.71
CA TYR A 296 -7.03 0.86 16.96
C TYR A 296 -6.31 2.15 17.40
N PRO A 297 -4.95 2.24 17.35
CA PRO A 297 -4.24 3.48 17.71
C PRO A 297 -4.43 4.64 16.72
N HIS A 298 -4.95 4.37 15.51
CA HIS A 298 -5.20 5.38 14.49
C HIS A 298 -6.60 5.99 14.56
N LEU A 299 -7.49 5.40 15.36
CA LEU A 299 -8.86 5.87 15.49
C LEU A 299 -8.95 7.15 16.34
N ASN A 300 -10.07 7.85 16.19
CA ASN A 300 -10.43 8.95 17.07
C ASN A 300 -11.00 8.43 18.41
N ALA A 301 -11.25 9.33 19.34
CA ALA A 301 -11.75 8.98 20.68
C ALA A 301 -13.11 8.26 20.68
N ASP A 302 -13.91 8.41 19.61
CA ASP A 302 -15.18 7.71 19.42
C ASP A 302 -15.01 6.24 19.01
N LEU A 303 -13.81 5.83 18.63
CA LEU A 303 -13.45 4.49 18.14
C LEU A 303 -14.30 4.02 16.96
N CYS A 304 -14.80 4.96 16.14
CA CYS A 304 -15.53 4.66 14.92
C CYS A 304 -14.56 4.24 13.81
N GLY A 305 -14.90 3.16 13.10
CA GLY A 305 -14.19 2.72 11.91
C GLY A 305 -14.52 3.58 10.69
N LEU A 306 -13.89 3.27 9.55
CA LEU A 306 -13.98 4.09 8.33
C LEU A 306 -15.17 3.77 7.42
N LYS A 307 -15.98 2.77 7.75
CA LYS A 307 -17.13 2.38 6.92
C LYS A 307 -18.05 3.56 6.59
N PRO A 308 -18.45 4.47 7.52
CA PRO A 308 -19.28 5.62 7.19
C PRO A 308 -18.65 6.53 6.12
N ARG A 309 -17.35 6.78 6.20
CA ARG A 309 -16.61 7.60 5.23
C ARG A 309 -16.56 6.97 3.84
N PHE A 310 -16.39 5.65 3.78
CA PHE A 310 -16.43 4.91 2.52
C PHE A 310 -17.86 4.83 1.96
N ASP A 311 -18.85 4.57 2.82
CA ASP A 311 -20.25 4.56 2.39
C ASP A 311 -20.69 5.92 1.82
N GLU A 312 -20.24 7.01 2.42
CA GLU A 312 -20.46 8.37 1.89
C GLU A 312 -19.88 8.51 0.49
N ALA A 313 -18.61 8.11 0.28
CA ALA A 313 -17.96 8.17 -1.02
C ALA A 313 -18.62 7.29 -2.09
N ILE A 314 -19.23 6.18 -1.68
CA ILE A 314 -19.80 5.16 -2.59
C ILE A 314 -21.28 5.44 -2.90
N PHE A 315 -22.08 5.84 -1.91
CA PHE A 315 -23.53 5.86 -1.99
C PHE A 315 -24.14 7.26 -2.04
N ASN A 316 -23.43 8.30 -1.59
CA ASN A 316 -23.93 9.67 -1.71
C ASN A 316 -23.69 10.21 -3.13
N LYS A 317 -24.79 10.68 -3.75
CA LYS A 317 -24.81 11.25 -5.10
C LYS A 317 -24.24 12.67 -5.16
#